data_b72802c15363bb3103bf867fb4b54f2e
#
_entry.id   b72802c15363bb3103bf867fb4b54f2e
#
_cell.length_a   1.000
_cell.length_b   1.000
_cell.length_c   1.000
_cell.angle_alpha   90.00
_cell.angle_beta   90.00
_cell.angle_gamma   90.00
#
_symmetry.space_group_name_H-M   'P 1'
#
loop_
_entity.id
_entity.type
_entity.pdbx_description
1 polymer ?
#
loop_
_entity_poly.entity_id
_entity_poly.type
_entity_poly.pdbx_seq_one_letter_code
_entity_poly.pdbx_strand_id
1 'polypeptide(L)'
;MEWTRLLSTKRQRQNRYKSQKYGDADLRSEFEKDYHRIIGSASFRRLQDKTQVFPLDKSDFIRTRLTHSMEVSSLAKSLGQNIGESILVHKKDSSFTVQMKEDICNILQCAGLIHDIGNPPFGHYGEAAIREWFERNLPLLTYHGTSLEELLEPQMREDFYHFEGNAQALRLVSKLHFLVDENGMNLTYALLNTIIKYPVASTKIHPESGDIREKKMGYYYADRELFEDIVSETGAGNHRHPLTFILEAADDIAYKTADIEDAFVKRFLTYHSLRDELRKLQNREKKYAASEEKDQNWFCPADKLVELYDRAKKNGVDDPGDYAVKNWIVKAQGFLIGCATSGFTSHYEEIMEGTYKKDLFAGTLAEGLVKLLGEIACKCVFKTETIYRMEVKEAVMLDNLLDRFVGAAIKYDDPTQKLNSIEERLISFISNNYKKAYRYHAEEKSEVYRLYLRLLLVTDYICGMTDSYAKRLYQELNAIMA
;
A
#
# COMPACT_ATOMS: atom_id res chain seq x y z
N MET A 1 0.28 -24.50 -0.73
CA MET A 1 -1.02 -23.80 -0.85
C MET A 1 -1.74 -24.30 -2.11
N GLU A 2 -3.07 -24.18 -2.17
CA GLU A 2 -3.88 -24.64 -3.30
C GLU A 2 -4.68 -23.48 -3.89
N TRP A 3 -4.67 -23.33 -5.22
CA TRP A 3 -5.37 -22.23 -5.89
C TRP A 3 -6.87 -22.21 -5.64
N THR A 4 -7.52 -23.36 -5.50
CA THR A 4 -8.93 -23.48 -5.17
C THR A 4 -9.31 -22.81 -3.85
N ARG A 5 -8.40 -22.84 -2.86
CA ARG A 5 -8.58 -22.16 -1.57
C ARG A 5 -8.10 -20.72 -1.61
N LEU A 6 -6.95 -20.47 -2.24
CA LEU A 6 -6.38 -19.11 -2.36
C LEU A 6 -7.36 -18.14 -3.04
N LEU A 7 -8.15 -18.60 -3.99
CA LEU A 7 -9.14 -17.83 -4.72
C LEU A 7 -10.55 -17.90 -4.08
N SER A 8 -10.64 -18.03 -2.75
CA SER A 8 -11.91 -18.07 -2.03
C SER A 8 -12.76 -16.83 -2.25
N THR A 9 -14.00 -17.03 -2.65
CA THR A 9 -15.02 -15.97 -2.81
C THR A 9 -15.76 -15.65 -1.51
N LYS A 10 -15.40 -16.29 -0.39
CA LYS A 10 -15.99 -16.04 0.92
C LYS A 10 -15.79 -14.58 1.34
N ARG A 11 -16.76 -14.07 2.08
CA ARG A 11 -16.84 -12.70 2.61
C ARG A 11 -17.14 -12.74 4.10
N GLN A 12 -16.84 -11.63 4.83
CA GLN A 12 -17.21 -11.53 6.25
C GLN A 12 -18.71 -11.67 6.47
N ARG A 13 -19.52 -10.95 5.68
CA ARG A 13 -20.98 -11.10 5.74
C ARG A 13 -21.38 -12.41 5.12
N GLN A 14 -21.88 -13.35 5.94
CA GLN A 14 -22.56 -14.51 5.43
C GLN A 14 -23.90 -14.06 4.82
N ASN A 15 -24.18 -14.46 3.57
CA ASN A 15 -25.44 -14.13 2.90
C ASN A 15 -26.61 -14.72 3.69
N ARG A 16 -27.17 -13.96 4.64
CA ARG A 16 -28.41 -14.30 5.36
C ARG A 16 -29.64 -14.24 4.46
N TYR A 17 -29.51 -13.57 3.31
CA TYR A 17 -30.56 -13.46 2.31
C TYR A 17 -30.09 -14.14 1.00
N LYS A 18 -30.38 -15.42 0.83
CA LYS A 18 -30.56 -15.95 -0.52
C LYS A 18 -31.76 -15.19 -1.07
N SER A 19 -31.55 -14.15 -1.86
CA SER A 19 -32.62 -13.49 -2.60
C SER A 19 -33.12 -14.45 -3.68
N GLN A 20 -34.14 -15.23 -3.35
CA GLN A 20 -34.80 -16.13 -4.28
C GLN A 20 -35.54 -15.41 -5.41
N LYS A 21 -35.46 -14.09 -5.54
CA LYS A 21 -36.31 -13.31 -6.46
C LYS A 21 -35.61 -12.52 -7.56
N TYR A 22 -34.28 -12.40 -7.54
CA TYR A 22 -33.52 -11.85 -8.67
C TYR A 22 -32.50 -12.90 -9.08
N GLY A 23 -33.01 -14.00 -9.65
CA GLY A 23 -32.20 -15.08 -10.15
C GLY A 23 -31.32 -14.64 -11.32
N ASP A 24 -30.22 -15.30 -11.48
CA ASP A 24 -29.42 -15.55 -12.70
C ASP A 24 -29.04 -14.40 -13.64
N ALA A 25 -29.36 -13.13 -13.34
CA ALA A 25 -29.09 -12.00 -14.23
C ALA A 25 -27.74 -11.31 -14.00
N ASP A 26 -27.05 -11.53 -12.85
CA ASP A 26 -25.75 -10.91 -12.56
C ASP A 26 -24.61 -11.87 -12.90
N LEU A 27 -24.06 -11.73 -14.10
CA LEU A 27 -22.98 -12.56 -14.62
C LEU A 27 -21.60 -12.16 -14.10
N ARG A 28 -21.50 -11.10 -13.29
CA ARG A 28 -20.22 -10.67 -12.71
C ARG A 28 -19.70 -11.68 -11.71
N SER A 29 -18.41 -11.99 -11.79
CA SER A 29 -17.71 -12.74 -10.75
C SER A 29 -17.72 -11.98 -9.41
N GLU A 30 -17.47 -12.67 -8.30
CA GLU A 30 -17.38 -12.02 -6.99
C GLU A 30 -16.23 -10.99 -6.93
N PHE A 31 -15.16 -11.19 -7.69
CA PHE A 31 -14.03 -10.27 -7.77
C PHE A 31 -14.35 -9.00 -8.60
N GLU A 32 -15.16 -9.12 -9.65
CA GLU A 32 -15.69 -7.96 -10.38
C GLU A 32 -16.67 -7.14 -9.52
N LYS A 33 -17.42 -7.80 -8.63
CA LYS A 33 -18.25 -7.09 -7.64
C LYS A 33 -17.38 -6.33 -6.62
N ASP A 34 -16.21 -6.86 -6.25
CA ASP A 34 -15.25 -6.14 -5.41
C ASP A 34 -14.73 -4.88 -6.08
N TYR A 35 -14.41 -4.94 -7.36
CA TYR A 35 -14.01 -3.77 -8.15
C TYR A 35 -15.04 -2.64 -8.03
N HIS A 36 -16.32 -2.95 -8.25
CA HIS A 36 -17.40 -1.96 -8.14
C HIS A 36 -17.55 -1.36 -6.74
N ARG A 37 -17.36 -2.16 -5.69
CA ARG A 37 -17.39 -1.66 -4.30
C ARG A 37 -16.25 -0.71 -4.00
N ILE A 38 -15.05 -1.01 -4.51
CA ILE A 38 -13.86 -0.19 -4.32
C ILE A 38 -14.02 1.17 -4.99
N ILE A 39 -14.28 1.21 -6.29
CA ILE A 39 -14.39 2.48 -7.04
C ILE A 39 -15.55 3.35 -6.58
N GLY A 40 -16.62 2.76 -6.09
CA GLY A 40 -17.77 3.45 -5.51
C GLY A 40 -17.51 4.04 -4.12
N SER A 41 -16.41 3.67 -3.46
CA SER A 41 -16.16 4.06 -2.06
C SER A 41 -15.60 5.49 -1.93
N ALA A 42 -15.95 6.14 -0.82
CA ALA A 42 -15.42 7.48 -0.50
C ALA A 42 -13.91 7.44 -0.21
N SER A 43 -13.41 6.36 0.39
CA SER A 43 -11.99 6.24 0.71
C SER A 43 -11.13 6.13 -0.55
N PHE A 44 -11.60 5.41 -1.59
CA PHE A 44 -10.91 5.36 -2.87
C PHE A 44 -10.87 6.75 -3.53
N ARG A 45 -11.99 7.50 -3.52
CA ARG A 45 -12.00 8.88 -4.06
C ARG A 45 -11.06 9.82 -3.34
N ARG A 46 -10.82 9.64 -2.02
CA ARG A 46 -9.88 10.48 -1.25
C ARG A 46 -8.43 10.35 -1.70
N LEU A 47 -8.05 9.26 -2.36
CA LEU A 47 -6.71 9.09 -2.92
C LEU A 47 -6.33 10.16 -3.95
N GLN A 48 -7.32 10.86 -4.54
CA GLN A 48 -7.06 11.97 -5.48
C GLN A 48 -6.36 13.17 -4.85
N ASP A 49 -6.50 13.36 -3.52
CA ASP A 49 -5.90 14.46 -2.76
C ASP A 49 -4.99 13.90 -1.65
N LYS A 50 -4.37 12.76 -1.91
CA LYS A 50 -3.23 12.21 -1.15
C LYS A 50 -2.05 12.12 -2.09
N THR A 51 -0.94 12.69 -1.67
CA THR A 51 0.24 12.79 -2.52
C THR A 51 1.03 11.49 -2.53
N GLN A 52 1.66 11.21 -3.65
CA GLN A 52 2.60 10.08 -3.75
C GLN A 52 4.00 10.50 -3.28
N VAL A 53 4.56 11.58 -3.83
CA VAL A 53 5.95 12.02 -3.56
C VAL A 53 6.06 13.49 -3.16
N PHE A 54 5.29 14.39 -3.76
CA PHE A 54 5.39 15.83 -3.55
C PHE A 54 4.14 16.39 -2.87
N PRO A 55 4.08 16.41 -1.52
CA PRO A 55 2.90 16.83 -0.80
C PRO A 55 2.47 18.27 -1.13
N LEU A 56 1.16 18.45 -1.26
CA LEU A 56 0.55 19.76 -1.51
C LEU A 56 1.04 20.48 -2.77
N ASP A 57 1.66 19.77 -3.71
CA ASP A 57 2.05 20.35 -5.02
C ASP A 57 0.79 20.60 -5.85
N LYS A 58 0.77 21.76 -6.55
CA LYS A 58 -0.35 22.20 -7.38
C LYS A 58 -0.17 21.91 -8.87
N SER A 59 0.90 21.20 -9.24
CA SER A 59 1.17 20.87 -10.64
C SER A 59 0.25 19.75 -11.13
N ASP A 60 -0.39 19.94 -12.26
CA ASP A 60 -1.27 18.94 -12.90
C ASP A 60 -0.52 17.69 -13.38
N PHE A 61 0.81 17.74 -13.41
CA PHE A 61 1.65 16.65 -13.92
C PHE A 61 2.12 15.69 -12.83
N ILE A 62 1.88 16.00 -11.55
CA ILE A 62 2.35 15.18 -10.43
C ILE A 62 1.32 14.12 -10.09
N ARG A 63 1.81 12.90 -9.85
CA ARG A 63 0.98 11.76 -9.48
C ARG A 63 0.36 11.93 -8.10
N THR A 64 -0.93 11.66 -8.02
CA THR A 64 -1.64 11.43 -6.77
C THR A 64 -1.65 9.94 -6.46
N ARG A 65 -1.99 9.56 -5.21
CA ARG A 65 -2.18 8.15 -4.87
C ARG A 65 -3.27 7.48 -5.69
N LEU A 66 -4.28 8.22 -6.15
CA LEU A 66 -5.31 7.67 -7.04
C LEU A 66 -4.71 7.25 -8.38
N THR A 67 -3.94 8.13 -9.05
CA THR A 67 -3.34 7.81 -10.33
C THR A 67 -2.28 6.71 -10.21
N HIS A 68 -1.46 6.73 -9.15
CA HIS A 68 -0.54 5.65 -8.84
C HIS A 68 -1.27 4.31 -8.61
N SER A 69 -2.34 4.28 -7.82
CA SER A 69 -3.13 3.06 -7.61
C SER A 69 -3.73 2.51 -8.92
N MET A 70 -4.09 3.39 -9.86
CA MET A 70 -4.54 2.96 -11.19
C MET A 70 -3.39 2.36 -12.02
N GLU A 71 -2.19 2.93 -11.95
CA GLU A 71 -0.98 2.37 -12.60
C GLU A 71 -0.64 1.00 -12.02
N VAL A 72 -0.60 0.87 -10.68
CA VAL A 72 -0.36 -0.42 -10.01
C VAL A 72 -1.43 -1.45 -10.37
N SER A 73 -2.70 -1.07 -10.39
CA SER A 73 -3.83 -1.92 -10.79
C SER A 73 -3.66 -2.48 -12.21
N SER A 74 -3.24 -1.64 -13.15
CA SER A 74 -2.98 -2.04 -14.54
C SER A 74 -1.80 -2.99 -14.65
N LEU A 75 -0.68 -2.67 -13.97
CA LEU A 75 0.52 -3.50 -13.97
C LEU A 75 0.29 -4.85 -13.27
N ALA A 76 -0.39 -4.85 -12.14
CA ALA A 76 -0.73 -6.06 -11.39
C ALA A 76 -1.61 -7.01 -12.21
N LYS A 77 -2.62 -6.47 -12.91
CA LYS A 77 -3.43 -7.26 -13.85
C LYS A 77 -2.59 -7.86 -14.98
N SER A 78 -1.69 -7.06 -15.55
CA SER A 78 -0.80 -7.51 -16.66
C SER A 78 0.17 -8.60 -16.19
N LEU A 79 0.74 -8.47 -14.99
CA LEU A 79 1.57 -9.51 -14.36
C LEU A 79 0.75 -10.76 -14.09
N GLY A 80 -0.47 -10.63 -13.56
CA GLY A 80 -1.39 -11.75 -13.35
C GLY A 80 -1.71 -12.51 -14.63
N GLN A 81 -1.90 -11.79 -15.75
CA GLN A 81 -2.11 -12.38 -17.07
C GLN A 81 -0.88 -13.20 -17.53
N ASN A 82 0.32 -12.61 -17.43
CA ASN A 82 1.55 -13.27 -17.87
C ASN A 82 1.91 -14.47 -17.00
N ILE A 83 1.81 -14.31 -15.67
CA ILE A 83 2.11 -15.39 -14.72
C ILE A 83 1.08 -16.52 -14.83
N GLY A 84 -0.21 -16.20 -14.91
CA GLY A 84 -1.27 -17.19 -15.09
C GLY A 84 -1.12 -17.97 -16.38
N GLU A 85 -0.75 -17.31 -17.49
CA GLU A 85 -0.46 -17.98 -18.75
C GLU A 85 0.78 -18.89 -18.63
N SER A 86 1.83 -18.42 -17.93
CA SER A 86 3.04 -19.21 -17.70
C SER A 86 2.74 -20.48 -16.87
N ILE A 87 1.88 -20.39 -15.85
CA ILE A 87 1.45 -21.55 -15.05
C ILE A 87 0.74 -22.57 -15.94
N LEU A 88 -0.18 -22.11 -16.82
CA LEU A 88 -0.92 -22.98 -17.74
C LEU A 88 0.00 -23.66 -18.78
N VAL A 89 0.82 -22.88 -19.45
CA VAL A 89 1.71 -23.36 -20.54
C VAL A 89 2.76 -24.34 -20.01
N HIS A 90 3.38 -24.03 -18.88
CA HIS A 90 4.40 -24.89 -18.28
C HIS A 90 3.83 -25.98 -17.38
N LYS A 91 2.49 -26.08 -17.29
CA LYS A 91 1.79 -27.09 -16.45
C LYS A 91 2.35 -27.18 -15.04
N LYS A 92 2.62 -26.01 -14.45
CA LYS A 92 3.15 -25.91 -13.08
C LYS A 92 2.20 -26.50 -12.04
N ASP A 93 0.89 -26.41 -12.31
CA ASP A 93 -0.17 -26.96 -11.49
C ASP A 93 -1.28 -27.51 -12.39
N SER A 94 -1.56 -28.80 -12.29
CA SER A 94 -2.58 -29.47 -13.09
C SER A 94 -4.02 -29.07 -12.71
N SER A 95 -4.22 -28.50 -11.52
CA SER A 95 -5.51 -28.01 -11.04
C SER A 95 -5.80 -26.58 -11.48
N PHE A 96 -4.81 -25.86 -11.98
CA PHE A 96 -4.92 -24.44 -12.37
C PHE A 96 -5.67 -24.33 -13.72
N THR A 97 -6.71 -23.51 -13.75
CA THR A 97 -7.60 -23.37 -14.91
C THR A 97 -7.53 -21.98 -15.53
N VAL A 98 -8.07 -21.86 -16.76
CA VAL A 98 -8.22 -20.55 -17.43
C VAL A 98 -9.09 -19.59 -16.60
N GLN A 99 -10.15 -20.10 -15.95
CA GLN A 99 -10.99 -19.28 -15.07
C GLN A 99 -10.19 -18.74 -13.87
N MET A 100 -9.34 -19.56 -13.26
CA MET A 100 -8.46 -19.11 -12.16
C MET A 100 -7.50 -18.02 -12.61
N LYS A 101 -6.99 -18.06 -13.85
CA LYS A 101 -6.18 -16.97 -14.42
C LYS A 101 -6.99 -15.67 -14.50
N GLU A 102 -8.23 -15.71 -14.95
CA GLU A 102 -9.12 -14.55 -14.99
C GLU A 102 -9.42 -14.01 -13.59
N ASP A 103 -9.69 -14.90 -12.63
CA ASP A 103 -9.94 -14.54 -11.24
C ASP A 103 -8.70 -13.85 -10.61
N ILE A 104 -7.49 -14.38 -10.84
CA ILE A 104 -6.23 -13.76 -10.44
C ILE A 104 -6.10 -12.35 -11.01
N CYS A 105 -6.39 -12.16 -12.30
CA CYS A 105 -6.34 -10.85 -12.93
C CYS A 105 -7.29 -9.85 -12.28
N ASN A 106 -8.51 -10.28 -11.96
CA ASN A 106 -9.52 -9.45 -11.32
C ASN A 106 -9.15 -9.11 -9.86
N ILE A 107 -8.64 -10.09 -9.09
CA ILE A 107 -8.15 -9.86 -7.72
C ILE A 107 -6.99 -8.86 -7.72
N LEU A 108 -6.00 -9.08 -8.59
CA LEU A 108 -4.82 -8.20 -8.68
C LEU A 108 -5.19 -6.78 -9.14
N GLN A 109 -6.15 -6.66 -10.05
CA GLN A 109 -6.69 -5.36 -10.44
C GLN A 109 -7.30 -4.64 -9.23
N CYS A 110 -8.12 -5.31 -8.44
CA CYS A 110 -8.71 -4.76 -7.22
C CYS A 110 -7.66 -4.44 -6.16
N ALA A 111 -6.71 -5.36 -5.93
CA ALA A 111 -5.65 -5.19 -4.95
C ALA A 111 -4.78 -3.97 -5.26
N GLY A 112 -4.42 -3.75 -6.53
CA GLY A 112 -3.69 -2.56 -6.96
C GLY A 112 -4.43 -1.25 -6.68
N LEU A 113 -5.78 -1.23 -6.76
CA LEU A 113 -6.56 -0.04 -6.44
C LEU A 113 -6.54 0.32 -4.94
N ILE A 114 -6.40 -0.67 -4.05
CA ILE A 114 -6.54 -0.46 -2.59
C ILE A 114 -5.26 -0.69 -1.80
N HIS A 115 -4.13 -1.03 -2.43
CA HIS A 115 -2.89 -1.34 -1.72
C HIS A 115 -2.42 -0.19 -0.80
N ASP A 116 -2.66 1.05 -1.21
CA ASP A 116 -2.27 2.29 -0.55
C ASP A 116 -3.43 3.02 0.16
N ILE A 117 -4.63 2.42 0.22
CA ILE A 117 -5.85 3.09 0.71
C ILE A 117 -5.78 3.46 2.20
N GLY A 118 -4.93 2.78 2.97
CA GLY A 118 -4.74 2.97 4.41
C GLY A 118 -3.67 4.00 4.78
N ASN A 119 -2.90 4.50 3.80
CA ASN A 119 -1.84 5.45 4.10
C ASN A 119 -2.40 6.76 4.69
N PRO A 120 -1.76 7.31 5.74
CA PRO A 120 -2.14 8.59 6.30
C PRO A 120 -1.89 9.75 5.31
N PRO A 121 -2.36 10.98 5.58
CA PRO A 121 -1.91 12.15 4.86
C PRO A 121 -0.37 12.23 4.93
N PHE A 122 0.24 12.74 3.85
CA PHE A 122 1.69 12.86 3.67
C PHE A 122 2.44 11.52 3.57
N GLY A 123 1.75 10.42 3.36
CA GLY A 123 2.32 9.11 3.03
C GLY A 123 3.23 8.51 4.08
N HIS A 124 4.40 8.01 3.65
CA HIS A 124 5.35 7.34 4.55
C HIS A 124 5.92 8.26 5.64
N TYR A 125 6.02 9.55 5.34
CA TYR A 125 6.42 10.51 6.36
C TYR A 125 5.34 10.68 7.42
N GLY A 126 4.07 10.69 7.01
CA GLY A 126 2.94 10.67 7.94
C GLY A 126 2.90 9.43 8.82
N GLU A 127 3.25 8.25 8.28
CA GLU A 127 3.42 7.03 9.11
C GLU A 127 4.52 7.20 10.16
N ALA A 128 5.67 7.74 9.77
CA ALA A 128 6.78 7.99 10.68
C ALA A 128 6.38 8.98 11.79
N ALA A 129 5.75 10.08 11.43
CA ALA A 129 5.28 11.08 12.39
C ALA A 129 4.27 10.50 13.40
N ILE A 130 3.35 9.63 12.95
CA ILE A 130 2.39 8.95 13.85
C ILE A 130 3.15 8.04 14.82
N ARG A 131 4.10 7.20 14.35
CA ARG A 131 4.91 6.32 15.20
C ARG A 131 5.69 7.11 16.25
N GLU A 132 6.46 8.10 15.82
CA GLU A 132 7.27 8.95 16.69
C GLU A 132 6.42 9.70 17.72
N TRP A 133 5.21 10.13 17.34
CA TRP A 133 4.30 10.76 18.28
C TRP A 133 3.87 9.79 19.39
N PHE A 134 3.47 8.57 19.04
CA PHE A 134 3.05 7.56 20.02
C PHE A 134 4.22 7.09 20.89
N GLU A 135 5.42 6.89 20.34
CA GLU A 135 6.63 6.56 21.11
C GLU A 135 6.94 7.62 22.18
N ARG A 136 6.78 8.90 21.86
CA ARG A 136 7.02 10.00 22.79
C ARG A 136 5.91 10.16 23.84
N ASN A 137 4.66 9.89 23.48
CA ASN A 137 3.52 10.32 24.27
C ASN A 137 2.83 9.19 25.06
N LEU A 138 2.86 7.92 24.63
CA LEU A 138 2.25 6.83 25.41
C LEU A 138 2.82 6.71 26.84
N PRO A 139 4.12 6.90 27.08
CA PRO A 139 4.66 6.91 28.44
C PRO A 139 4.20 8.10 29.30
N LEU A 140 3.83 9.22 28.68
CA LEU A 140 3.49 10.48 29.35
C LEU A 140 2.00 10.64 29.60
N LEU A 141 1.18 10.13 28.70
CA LEU A 141 -0.28 10.20 28.82
C LEU A 141 -0.78 9.18 29.84
N THR A 142 -1.72 9.59 30.67
CA THR A 142 -2.25 8.73 31.72
C THR A 142 -3.75 8.52 31.57
N TYR A 143 -4.20 7.34 32.00
CA TYR A 143 -5.60 6.99 32.13
C TYR A 143 -5.81 6.40 33.53
N HIS A 144 -6.69 7.02 34.33
CA HIS A 144 -6.91 6.69 35.76
C HIS A 144 -5.62 6.60 36.59
N GLY A 145 -4.66 7.48 36.32
CA GLY A 145 -3.41 7.59 37.09
C GLY A 145 -2.29 6.63 36.68
N THR A 146 -2.54 5.76 35.68
CA THR A 146 -1.52 4.86 35.12
C THR A 146 -1.17 5.30 33.69
N SER A 147 0.08 5.17 33.29
CA SER A 147 0.51 5.52 31.94
C SER A 147 -0.17 4.63 30.89
N LEU A 148 -0.40 5.18 29.68
CA LEU A 148 -1.00 4.39 28.59
C LEU A 148 -0.07 3.25 28.17
N GLU A 149 1.24 3.45 28.25
CA GLU A 149 2.23 2.45 27.94
C GLU A 149 2.14 1.21 28.86
N GLU A 150 1.92 1.45 30.15
CA GLU A 150 1.76 0.37 31.16
C GLU A 150 0.42 -0.35 31.07
N LEU A 151 -0.66 0.41 30.70
CA LEU A 151 -2.02 -0.12 30.62
C LEU A 151 -2.24 -1.02 29.40
N LEU A 152 -1.68 -0.65 28.26
CA LEU A 152 -1.88 -1.36 27.02
C LEU A 152 -1.16 -2.72 27.02
N GLU A 153 -1.84 -3.76 26.56
CA GLU A 153 -1.21 -5.06 26.33
C GLU A 153 -0.06 -4.92 25.31
N PRO A 154 0.95 -5.81 25.35
CA PRO A 154 2.14 -5.66 24.49
C PRO A 154 1.82 -5.43 23.01
N GLN A 155 0.95 -6.21 22.38
CA GLN A 155 0.62 -5.99 20.99
C GLN A 155 -0.17 -4.70 20.76
N MET A 156 -1.06 -4.30 21.67
CA MET A 156 -1.81 -3.04 21.53
C MET A 156 -0.89 -1.82 21.52
N ARG A 157 0.19 -1.85 22.32
CA ARG A 157 1.21 -0.81 22.37
C ARG A 157 2.08 -0.83 21.12
N GLU A 158 2.61 -2.00 20.75
CA GLU A 158 3.46 -2.16 19.57
C GLU A 158 2.72 -1.82 18.27
N ASP A 159 1.40 -1.94 18.22
CA ASP A 159 0.58 -1.52 17.06
C ASP A 159 0.72 -0.01 16.76
N PHE A 160 0.92 0.82 17.78
CA PHE A 160 1.15 2.25 17.61
C PHE A 160 2.62 2.58 17.34
N TYR A 161 3.56 1.89 17.97
CA TYR A 161 5.00 2.07 17.74
C TYR A 161 5.42 1.60 16.34
N HIS A 162 4.68 0.67 15.77
CA HIS A 162 4.90 0.14 14.43
C HIS A 162 3.74 0.44 13.48
N PHE A 163 3.04 1.57 13.69
CA PHE A 163 1.93 1.98 12.84
C PHE A 163 2.28 1.82 11.35
N GLU A 164 1.37 1.21 10.56
CA GLU A 164 1.65 0.81 9.18
C GLU A 164 0.41 0.98 8.29
N GLY A 165 0.58 1.67 7.15
CA GLY A 165 -0.50 1.93 6.20
C GLY A 165 -1.12 0.67 5.59
N ASN A 166 -0.34 -0.42 5.40
CA ASN A 166 -0.90 -1.68 4.90
C ASN A 166 -1.84 -2.35 5.93
N ALA A 167 -1.49 -2.33 7.23
CA ALA A 167 -2.38 -2.80 8.29
C ALA A 167 -3.63 -1.92 8.38
N GLN A 168 -3.47 -0.60 8.23
CA GLN A 168 -4.56 0.36 8.20
C GLN A 168 -5.47 0.15 6.97
N ALA A 169 -4.92 -0.29 5.82
CA ALA A 169 -5.72 -0.62 4.64
C ALA A 169 -6.67 -1.78 4.93
N LEU A 170 -6.17 -2.88 5.52
CA LEU A 170 -7.00 -4.02 5.93
C LEU A 170 -8.14 -3.55 6.86
N ARG A 171 -7.81 -2.78 7.91
CA ARG A 171 -8.78 -2.24 8.86
C ARG A 171 -9.82 -1.34 8.19
N LEU A 172 -9.39 -0.45 7.31
CA LEU A 172 -10.26 0.48 6.60
C LEU A 172 -11.30 -0.25 5.75
N VAL A 173 -10.87 -1.20 4.92
CA VAL A 173 -11.77 -1.88 3.98
C VAL A 173 -12.67 -2.91 4.66
N SER A 174 -12.26 -3.46 5.81
CA SER A 174 -12.96 -4.54 6.50
C SER A 174 -13.88 -4.07 7.64
N LYS A 175 -13.64 -2.89 8.24
CA LYS A 175 -14.37 -2.42 9.43
C LYS A 175 -14.89 -0.99 9.34
N LEU A 176 -14.11 -0.04 8.77
CA LEU A 176 -14.42 1.38 8.90
C LEU A 176 -15.47 1.88 7.91
N HIS A 177 -15.74 1.17 6.84
CA HIS A 177 -16.83 1.47 5.91
C HIS A 177 -18.19 0.99 6.46
N PHE A 178 -18.59 1.51 7.60
CA PHE A 178 -19.84 1.14 8.27
C PHE A 178 -21.07 1.79 7.60
N LEU A 179 -21.31 1.45 6.32
CA LEU A 179 -22.44 1.97 5.56
C LEU A 179 -23.68 1.11 5.72
N VAL A 180 -23.53 -0.21 5.66
CA VAL A 180 -24.62 -1.18 5.80
C VAL A 180 -24.56 -1.84 7.16
N ASP A 181 -23.39 -2.38 7.51
CA ASP A 181 -23.13 -3.08 8.77
C ASP A 181 -21.62 -3.01 9.13
N GLU A 182 -21.21 -3.81 10.11
CA GLU A 182 -19.86 -3.91 10.67
C GLU A 182 -18.82 -4.51 9.72
N ASN A 183 -19.24 -5.07 8.56
CA ASN A 183 -18.34 -5.81 7.66
C ASN A 183 -17.66 -4.93 6.60
N GLY A 184 -17.57 -3.64 6.83
CA GLY A 184 -16.86 -2.70 5.98
C GLY A 184 -17.34 -2.71 4.52
N MET A 185 -16.41 -2.81 3.56
CA MET A 185 -16.73 -2.95 2.12
C MET A 185 -17.21 -4.37 1.77
N ASN A 186 -17.09 -5.31 2.68
CA ASN A 186 -17.44 -6.71 2.50
C ASN A 186 -16.76 -7.33 1.26
N LEU A 187 -15.44 -7.18 1.16
CA LEU A 187 -14.60 -7.73 0.09
C LEU A 187 -14.36 -9.23 0.28
N THR A 188 -13.95 -9.92 -0.80
CA THR A 188 -13.60 -11.35 -0.76
C THR A 188 -12.34 -11.59 0.07
N TYR A 189 -12.26 -12.74 0.73
CA TYR A 189 -11.09 -13.11 1.54
C TYR A 189 -9.84 -13.29 0.69
N ALA A 190 -9.96 -13.76 -0.55
CA ALA A 190 -8.84 -13.80 -1.50
C ALA A 190 -8.23 -12.40 -1.74
N LEU A 191 -9.08 -11.39 -1.96
CA LEU A 191 -8.62 -10.00 -2.13
C LEU A 191 -8.03 -9.44 -0.84
N LEU A 192 -8.69 -9.65 0.30
CA LEU A 192 -8.18 -9.17 1.60
C LEU A 192 -6.81 -9.80 1.93
N ASN A 193 -6.62 -11.10 1.66
CA ASN A 193 -5.32 -11.74 1.87
C ASN A 193 -4.24 -11.23 0.92
N THR A 194 -4.61 -10.92 -0.32
CA THR A 194 -3.67 -10.38 -1.33
C THR A 194 -3.06 -9.05 -0.90
N ILE A 195 -3.78 -8.19 -0.17
CA ILE A 195 -3.25 -6.90 0.31
C ILE A 195 -2.47 -7.01 1.63
N ILE A 196 -2.48 -8.16 2.31
CA ILE A 196 -1.69 -8.37 3.53
C ILE A 196 -0.23 -8.66 3.12
N LYS A 197 0.59 -7.61 3.07
CA LYS A 197 2.00 -7.74 2.69
C LYS A 197 2.82 -8.50 3.75
N TYR A 198 2.49 -8.35 5.02
CA TYR A 198 3.25 -8.87 6.16
C TYR A 198 2.33 -9.66 7.09
N PRO A 199 2.30 -11.00 7.01
CA PRO A 199 1.37 -11.82 7.78
C PRO A 199 1.82 -12.02 9.24
N VAL A 200 2.28 -10.96 9.90
CA VAL A 200 2.78 -10.99 11.28
C VAL A 200 2.19 -9.86 12.13
N ALA A 201 2.05 -10.12 13.44
CA ALA A 201 1.67 -9.13 14.43
C ALA A 201 2.80 -8.12 14.68
N SER A 202 2.49 -6.94 15.21
CA SER A 202 3.46 -5.90 15.56
C SER A 202 4.56 -6.38 16.53
N THR A 203 4.26 -7.33 17.40
CA THR A 203 5.23 -7.94 18.32
C THR A 203 6.15 -8.99 17.70
N LYS A 204 5.98 -9.29 16.39
CA LYS A 204 6.75 -10.31 15.67
C LYS A 204 7.48 -9.75 14.46
N ILE A 205 7.76 -8.47 14.48
CA ILE A 205 8.54 -7.79 13.43
C ILE A 205 10.02 -8.08 13.64
N HIS A 206 10.70 -8.56 12.61
CA HIS A 206 12.14 -8.84 12.60
C HIS A 206 12.76 -8.40 11.26
N PRO A 207 12.95 -7.10 11.02
CA PRO A 207 13.47 -6.57 9.74
C PRO A 207 14.85 -7.13 9.37
N GLU A 208 15.68 -7.44 10.37
CA GLU A 208 17.04 -7.97 10.21
C GLU A 208 17.07 -9.46 9.80
N SER A 209 15.94 -10.18 9.85
CA SER A 209 15.87 -11.58 9.45
C SER A 209 16.12 -11.81 7.95
N GLY A 210 15.97 -10.76 7.13
CA GLY A 210 15.99 -10.84 5.67
C GLY A 210 14.76 -11.53 5.07
N ASP A 211 13.78 -11.88 5.89
CA ASP A 211 12.48 -12.41 5.46
C ASP A 211 11.50 -11.26 5.22
N ILE A 212 11.07 -11.09 3.96
CA ILE A 212 10.15 -9.98 3.61
C ILE A 212 8.82 -10.04 4.36
N ARG A 213 8.41 -11.19 4.90
CA ARG A 213 7.17 -11.38 5.66
C ARG A 213 7.20 -10.71 7.03
N GLU A 214 8.39 -10.57 7.62
CA GLU A 214 8.61 -10.09 8.98
C GLU A 214 9.09 -8.64 9.04
N LYS A 215 9.10 -7.95 7.90
CA LYS A 215 9.65 -6.60 7.78
C LYS A 215 8.84 -5.54 8.53
N LYS A 216 7.52 -5.70 8.56
CA LYS A 216 6.55 -4.79 9.18
C LYS A 216 5.33 -5.58 9.69
N MET A 217 4.42 -4.93 10.43
CA MET A 217 3.17 -5.57 10.83
C MET A 217 2.13 -5.62 9.70
N GLY A 218 1.26 -6.62 9.71
CA GLY A 218 0.18 -6.77 8.72
C GLY A 218 -1.23 -6.53 9.25
N TYR A 219 -1.41 -6.52 10.57
CA TYR A 219 -2.72 -6.33 11.19
C TYR A 219 -2.59 -5.82 12.63
N TYR A 220 -3.60 -5.07 13.07
CA TYR A 220 -3.73 -4.61 14.45
C TYR A 220 -4.27 -5.72 15.36
N TYR A 221 -4.00 -5.61 16.65
CA TYR A 221 -4.60 -6.49 17.66
C TYR A 221 -6.13 -6.61 17.51
N ALA A 222 -6.79 -5.47 17.25
CA ALA A 222 -8.23 -5.43 17.00
C ALA A 222 -8.68 -6.19 15.75
N ASP A 223 -7.78 -6.51 14.83
CA ASP A 223 -8.09 -7.16 13.54
C ASP A 223 -7.59 -8.61 13.48
N ARG A 224 -7.04 -9.13 14.60
CA ARG A 224 -6.46 -10.48 14.69
C ARG A 224 -7.44 -11.58 14.27
N GLU A 225 -8.65 -11.59 14.84
CA GLU A 225 -9.66 -12.61 14.55
C GLU A 225 -10.00 -12.65 13.05
N LEU A 226 -10.16 -11.47 12.44
CA LEU A 226 -10.40 -11.38 11.00
C LEU A 226 -9.21 -11.88 10.18
N PHE A 227 -7.98 -11.52 10.59
CA PHE A 227 -6.77 -12.02 9.93
C PHE A 227 -6.71 -13.55 9.99
N GLU A 228 -6.95 -14.15 11.14
CA GLU A 228 -6.98 -15.60 11.34
C GLU A 228 -8.05 -16.28 10.46
N ASP A 229 -9.24 -15.69 10.36
CA ASP A 229 -10.30 -16.17 9.48
C ASP A 229 -9.90 -16.13 8.00
N ILE A 230 -9.28 -15.02 7.56
CA ILE A 230 -8.83 -14.83 6.17
C ILE A 230 -7.78 -15.88 5.81
N VAL A 231 -6.73 -16.03 6.62
CA VAL A 231 -5.61 -16.93 6.29
C VAL A 231 -6.00 -18.40 6.42
N SER A 232 -6.93 -18.72 7.35
CA SER A 232 -7.51 -20.06 7.47
C SER A 232 -8.33 -20.44 6.25
N GLU A 233 -9.20 -19.56 5.79
CA GLU A 233 -10.08 -19.79 4.64
C GLU A 233 -9.28 -19.95 3.34
N THR A 234 -8.37 -19.03 3.08
CA THR A 234 -7.52 -19.04 1.86
C THR A 234 -6.45 -20.13 1.89
N GLY A 235 -6.21 -20.74 3.03
CA GLY A 235 -5.17 -21.77 3.20
C GLY A 235 -3.76 -21.24 3.15
N ALA A 236 -3.56 -19.92 3.24
CA ALA A 236 -2.23 -19.31 3.26
C ALA A 236 -1.55 -19.47 4.63
N GLY A 237 -2.30 -19.63 5.72
CA GLY A 237 -1.73 -19.71 7.08
C GLY A 237 -0.88 -18.47 7.40
N ASN A 238 0.27 -18.70 8.02
CA ASN A 238 1.23 -17.62 8.33
C ASN A 238 2.18 -17.27 7.16
N HIS A 239 1.83 -17.69 5.95
CA HIS A 239 2.62 -17.41 4.75
C HIS A 239 2.01 -16.24 3.97
N ARG A 240 2.83 -15.62 3.15
CA ARG A 240 2.38 -14.59 2.22
C ARG A 240 1.53 -15.24 1.13
N HIS A 241 0.37 -14.66 0.83
CA HIS A 241 -0.44 -15.10 -0.29
C HIS A 241 0.34 -14.98 -1.62
N PRO A 242 0.33 -15.94 -2.54
CA PRO A 242 1.08 -15.86 -3.78
C PRO A 242 0.84 -14.57 -4.60
N LEU A 243 -0.41 -14.08 -4.63
CA LEU A 243 -0.75 -12.85 -5.34
C LEU A 243 -0.14 -11.59 -4.70
N THR A 244 0.21 -11.62 -3.42
CA THR A 244 0.88 -10.50 -2.75
C THR A 244 2.27 -10.23 -3.34
N PHE A 245 3.01 -11.26 -3.75
CA PHE A 245 4.29 -11.08 -4.45
C PHE A 245 4.11 -10.37 -5.79
N ILE A 246 3.04 -10.69 -6.51
CA ILE A 246 2.72 -10.08 -7.80
C ILE A 246 2.31 -8.61 -7.61
N LEU A 247 1.47 -8.34 -6.60
CA LEU A 247 1.06 -6.98 -6.23
C LEU A 247 2.27 -6.11 -5.86
N GLU A 248 3.18 -6.64 -5.03
CA GLU A 248 4.39 -5.91 -4.62
C GLU A 248 5.31 -5.63 -5.81
N ALA A 249 5.49 -6.60 -6.73
CA ALA A 249 6.26 -6.36 -7.94
C ALA A 249 5.62 -5.30 -8.85
N ALA A 250 4.29 -5.26 -8.94
CA ALA A 250 3.57 -4.23 -9.70
C ALA A 250 3.74 -2.85 -9.08
N ASP A 251 3.64 -2.74 -7.76
CA ASP A 251 3.87 -1.52 -6.98
C ASP A 251 5.32 -1.02 -7.18
N ASP A 252 6.31 -1.91 -7.06
CA ASP A 252 7.72 -1.60 -7.29
C ASP A 252 7.99 -1.09 -8.72
N ILE A 253 7.40 -1.70 -9.74
CA ILE A 253 7.54 -1.25 -11.13
C ILE A 253 6.94 0.16 -11.29
N ALA A 254 5.70 0.35 -10.82
CA ALA A 254 5.00 1.64 -10.90
C ALA A 254 5.78 2.73 -10.17
N TYR A 255 6.07 2.52 -8.88
CA TYR A 255 6.73 3.47 -8.01
C TYR A 255 8.10 3.89 -8.56
N LYS A 256 9.00 2.92 -8.81
CA LYS A 256 10.38 3.22 -9.22
C LYS A 256 10.46 3.89 -10.59
N THR A 257 9.58 3.54 -11.53
CA THR A 257 9.57 4.20 -12.84
C THR A 257 8.91 5.57 -12.81
N ALA A 258 7.87 5.74 -12.00
CA ALA A 258 7.21 7.01 -11.77
C ALA A 258 8.13 8.04 -11.11
N ASP A 259 8.89 7.62 -10.08
CA ASP A 259 9.86 8.51 -9.41
C ASP A 259 10.92 9.05 -10.35
N ILE A 260 11.39 8.24 -11.30
CA ILE A 260 12.34 8.69 -12.33
C ILE A 260 11.69 9.73 -13.25
N GLU A 261 10.45 9.51 -13.66
CA GLU A 261 9.71 10.47 -14.49
C GLU A 261 9.48 11.78 -13.75
N ASP A 262 8.98 11.70 -12.52
CA ASP A 262 8.69 12.89 -11.70
C ASP A 262 9.97 13.68 -11.37
N ALA A 263 11.09 12.98 -11.06
CA ALA A 263 12.39 13.61 -10.90
C ALA A 263 12.87 14.32 -12.17
N PHE A 264 12.60 13.74 -13.33
CA PHE A 264 12.95 14.32 -14.61
C PHE A 264 12.09 15.55 -14.92
N VAL A 265 10.78 15.47 -14.76
CA VAL A 265 9.83 16.59 -14.95
C VAL A 265 10.18 17.77 -14.04
N LYS A 266 10.52 17.50 -12.77
CA LYS A 266 10.95 18.49 -11.79
C LYS A 266 12.39 18.99 -11.99
N ARG A 267 13.11 18.47 -13.00
CA ARG A 267 14.50 18.80 -13.31
C ARG A 267 15.51 18.48 -12.20
N PHE A 268 15.16 17.58 -11.31
CA PHE A 268 16.08 16.99 -10.33
C PHE A 268 16.99 15.94 -10.97
N LEU A 269 16.53 15.34 -12.07
CA LEU A 269 17.24 14.38 -12.88
C LEU A 269 17.33 14.89 -14.33
N THR A 270 18.47 14.69 -14.99
CA THR A 270 18.64 15.02 -16.40
C THR A 270 18.90 13.76 -17.22
N TYR A 271 18.69 13.82 -18.55
CA TYR A 271 19.05 12.74 -19.45
C TYR A 271 20.51 12.30 -19.25
N HIS A 272 21.45 13.24 -19.13
CA HIS A 272 22.86 12.94 -18.98
C HIS A 272 23.16 12.24 -17.65
N SER A 273 22.60 12.71 -16.56
CA SER A 273 22.80 12.07 -15.24
C SER A 273 22.18 10.69 -15.17
N LEU A 274 20.96 10.49 -15.71
CA LEU A 274 20.35 9.16 -15.78
C LEU A 274 21.21 8.19 -16.63
N ARG A 275 21.63 8.63 -17.81
CA ARG A 275 22.51 7.85 -18.69
C ARG A 275 23.78 7.40 -17.98
N ASP A 276 24.42 8.31 -17.26
CA ASP A 276 25.71 8.04 -16.60
C ASP A 276 25.54 7.04 -15.43
N GLU A 277 24.47 7.12 -14.66
CA GLU A 277 24.16 6.13 -13.63
C GLU A 277 23.84 4.74 -14.24
N LEU A 278 23.05 4.70 -15.30
CA LEU A 278 22.75 3.45 -16.01
C LEU A 278 24.03 2.82 -16.63
N ARG A 279 24.96 3.62 -17.15
CA ARG A 279 26.25 3.14 -17.64
C ARG A 279 27.13 2.56 -16.53
N LYS A 280 27.14 3.17 -15.34
CA LYS A 280 27.85 2.62 -14.18
C LYS A 280 27.31 1.23 -13.82
N LEU A 281 25.96 1.06 -13.79
CA LEU A 281 25.34 -0.23 -13.57
C LEU A 281 25.76 -1.24 -14.63
N GLN A 282 25.62 -0.88 -15.90
CA GLN A 282 25.94 -1.77 -17.04
C GLN A 282 27.39 -2.21 -17.02
N ASN A 283 28.34 -1.32 -16.67
CA ASN A 283 29.76 -1.66 -16.54
C ASN A 283 30.05 -2.54 -15.32
N ARG A 284 29.33 -2.36 -14.22
CA ARG A 284 29.49 -3.16 -12.99
C ARG A 284 28.95 -4.57 -13.16
N GLU A 285 27.81 -4.70 -13.82
CA GLU A 285 27.10 -5.97 -13.96
C GLU A 285 27.25 -6.52 -15.39
N LYS A 286 28.18 -7.47 -15.57
CA LYS A 286 28.47 -8.12 -16.88
C LYS A 286 27.21 -8.70 -17.56
N LYS A 287 26.17 -9.05 -16.80
CA LYS A 287 24.89 -9.55 -17.35
C LYS A 287 24.17 -8.54 -18.27
N TYR A 288 24.50 -7.25 -18.19
CA TYR A 288 24.02 -6.23 -19.13
C TYR A 288 24.96 -5.98 -20.30
N ALA A 289 26.16 -6.56 -20.30
CA ALA A 289 27.06 -6.45 -21.44
C ALA A 289 26.49 -7.25 -22.62
N ALA A 290 26.72 -6.74 -23.84
CA ALA A 290 26.31 -7.41 -25.06
C ALA A 290 26.88 -8.82 -25.13
N SER A 291 26.08 -9.87 -25.05
CA SER A 291 26.48 -11.22 -25.46
C SER A 291 26.44 -11.32 -26.98
N GLU A 292 27.36 -12.09 -27.58
CA GLU A 292 27.38 -12.33 -29.04
C GLU A 292 26.14 -13.11 -29.51
N GLU A 293 25.44 -13.80 -28.61
CA GLU A 293 24.12 -14.43 -28.81
C GLU A 293 22.99 -13.51 -28.38
N LYS A 294 22.74 -12.42 -29.11
CA LYS A 294 21.65 -11.48 -28.80
C LYS A 294 20.32 -12.08 -29.21
N ASP A 295 19.53 -12.46 -28.21
CA ASP A 295 18.09 -12.44 -28.33
C ASP A 295 17.63 -10.99 -28.59
N GLN A 296 16.79 -10.76 -29.62
CA GLN A 296 16.32 -9.43 -30.04
C GLN A 296 15.59 -8.65 -28.90
N ASN A 297 15.28 -9.33 -27.79
CA ASN A 297 14.60 -8.79 -26.62
C ASN A 297 15.53 -8.41 -25.46
N TRP A 298 16.85 -8.46 -25.64
CA TRP A 298 17.80 -8.11 -24.58
C TRP A 298 17.73 -6.61 -24.24
N PHE A 299 17.49 -6.30 -22.98
CA PHE A 299 17.40 -4.93 -22.49
C PHE A 299 18.71 -4.47 -21.85
N CYS A 300 19.48 -3.64 -22.58
CA CYS A 300 20.65 -2.93 -22.05
C CYS A 300 20.20 -1.52 -21.63
N PRO A 301 20.07 -1.22 -20.33
CA PRO A 301 19.40 -0.01 -19.87
C PRO A 301 20.00 1.29 -20.42
N ALA A 302 21.34 1.44 -20.38
CA ALA A 302 22.02 2.65 -20.86
C ALA A 302 21.98 2.76 -22.39
N ASP A 303 22.26 1.67 -23.11
CA ASP A 303 22.30 1.68 -24.57
C ASP A 303 20.92 1.96 -25.14
N LYS A 304 19.86 1.44 -24.50
CA LYS A 304 18.48 1.71 -24.90
C LYS A 304 18.10 3.17 -24.73
N LEU A 305 18.54 3.80 -23.66
CA LEU A 305 18.30 5.24 -23.43
C LEU A 305 19.03 6.08 -24.49
N VAL A 306 20.28 5.73 -24.84
CA VAL A 306 21.06 6.41 -25.90
C VAL A 306 20.41 6.20 -27.26
N GLU A 307 20.03 4.99 -27.62
CA GLU A 307 19.32 4.70 -28.89
C GLU A 307 18.07 5.59 -29.06
N LEU A 308 17.27 5.71 -28.00
CA LEU A 308 16.04 6.55 -28.03
C LEU A 308 16.37 8.04 -28.20
N TYR A 309 17.42 8.51 -27.54
CA TYR A 309 17.88 9.89 -27.65
C TYR A 309 18.38 10.22 -29.09
N ASP A 310 19.19 9.34 -29.66
CA ASP A 310 19.73 9.51 -31.01
C ASP A 310 18.62 9.41 -32.07
N ARG A 311 17.64 8.53 -31.85
CA ARG A 311 16.43 8.46 -32.70
C ARG A 311 15.63 9.77 -32.65
N ALA A 312 15.43 10.34 -31.47
CA ALA A 312 14.73 11.62 -31.31
C ALA A 312 15.45 12.75 -32.06
N LYS A 313 16.78 12.84 -31.92
CA LYS A 313 17.60 13.83 -32.68
C LYS A 313 17.47 13.66 -34.18
N LYS A 314 17.57 12.44 -34.68
CA LYS A 314 17.46 12.12 -36.11
C LYS A 314 16.09 12.51 -36.65
N ASN A 315 15.04 12.40 -35.84
CA ASN A 315 13.68 12.71 -36.24
C ASN A 315 13.29 14.21 -35.99
N GLY A 316 14.23 15.04 -35.51
CA GLY A 316 13.99 16.46 -35.29
C GLY A 316 13.03 16.74 -34.11
N VAL A 317 13.01 15.92 -33.11
CA VAL A 317 12.19 16.14 -31.88
C VAL A 317 12.79 17.29 -31.08
N ASP A 318 11.96 18.26 -30.66
CA ASP A 318 12.40 19.52 -30.00
C ASP A 318 13.16 19.22 -28.68
N ASP A 319 12.66 18.30 -27.85
CA ASP A 319 13.34 17.84 -26.63
C ASP A 319 13.69 16.34 -26.73
N PRO A 320 14.86 15.99 -27.25
CA PRO A 320 15.31 14.61 -27.36
C PRO A 320 15.48 13.92 -25.99
N GLY A 321 15.78 14.69 -24.93
CA GLY A 321 15.94 14.18 -23.57
C GLY A 321 14.61 13.71 -22.99
N ASP A 322 13.58 14.53 -23.08
CA ASP A 322 12.23 14.19 -22.63
C ASP A 322 11.67 12.98 -23.39
N TYR A 323 11.79 13.01 -24.71
CA TYR A 323 11.40 11.87 -25.56
C TYR A 323 12.11 10.56 -25.14
N ALA A 324 13.42 10.63 -24.93
CA ALA A 324 14.23 9.45 -24.61
C ALA A 324 13.85 8.87 -23.26
N VAL A 325 13.71 9.71 -22.21
CA VAL A 325 13.40 9.25 -20.86
C VAL A 325 11.99 8.65 -20.78
N LYS A 326 10.97 9.31 -21.32
CA LYS A 326 9.60 8.79 -21.32
C LYS A 326 9.46 7.46 -22.06
N ASN A 327 10.08 7.36 -23.25
CA ASN A 327 10.04 6.11 -24.01
C ASN A 327 10.90 5.00 -23.36
N TRP A 328 12.00 5.36 -22.68
CA TRP A 328 12.82 4.43 -21.94
C TRP A 328 12.06 3.81 -20.76
N ILE A 329 11.27 4.62 -20.03
CA ILE A 329 10.41 4.15 -18.93
C ILE A 329 9.47 3.04 -19.41
N VAL A 330 8.79 3.23 -20.54
CA VAL A 330 7.89 2.23 -21.10
C VAL A 330 8.65 0.92 -21.43
N LYS A 331 9.88 1.03 -21.98
CA LYS A 331 10.69 -0.15 -22.28
C LYS A 331 11.20 -0.83 -21.02
N ALA A 332 11.60 -0.05 -20.02
CA ALA A 332 12.01 -0.55 -18.71
C ALA A 332 10.86 -1.29 -18.02
N GLN A 333 9.63 -0.74 -18.02
CA GLN A 333 8.47 -1.42 -17.47
C GLN A 333 8.22 -2.78 -18.13
N GLY A 334 8.28 -2.86 -19.46
CA GLY A 334 8.13 -4.14 -20.17
C GLY A 334 9.20 -5.17 -19.78
N PHE A 335 10.47 -4.74 -19.66
CA PHE A 335 11.54 -5.60 -19.17
C PHE A 335 11.32 -6.07 -17.73
N LEU A 336 10.92 -5.16 -16.82
CA LEU A 336 10.65 -5.48 -15.43
C LEU A 336 9.47 -6.46 -15.29
N ILE A 337 8.40 -6.29 -16.07
CA ILE A 337 7.28 -7.24 -16.13
C ILE A 337 7.76 -8.65 -16.51
N GLY A 338 8.60 -8.75 -17.55
CA GLY A 338 9.18 -10.03 -17.97
C GLY A 338 10.02 -10.69 -16.86
N CYS A 339 10.87 -9.90 -16.18
CA CYS A 339 11.70 -10.39 -15.09
C CYS A 339 10.88 -10.82 -13.86
N ALA A 340 9.85 -10.05 -13.47
CA ALA A 340 8.97 -10.43 -12.37
C ALA A 340 8.16 -11.70 -12.69
N THR A 341 7.70 -11.86 -13.94
CA THR A 341 7.05 -13.09 -14.42
C THR A 341 7.98 -14.29 -14.31
N SER A 342 9.23 -14.15 -14.76
CA SER A 342 10.26 -15.18 -14.64
C SER A 342 10.58 -15.50 -13.19
N GLY A 343 10.71 -14.48 -12.34
CA GLY A 343 10.96 -14.64 -10.89
C GLY A 343 9.88 -15.47 -10.21
N PHE A 344 8.61 -15.14 -10.45
CA PHE A 344 7.49 -15.92 -9.91
C PHE A 344 7.48 -17.36 -10.42
N THR A 345 7.65 -17.54 -11.73
CA THR A 345 7.58 -18.87 -12.36
C THR A 345 8.74 -19.77 -11.93
N SER A 346 9.96 -19.21 -11.78
CA SER A 346 11.14 -19.95 -11.33
C SER A 346 11.06 -20.40 -9.89
N HIS A 347 10.41 -19.62 -9.03
CA HIS A 347 10.22 -19.92 -7.60
C HIS A 347 8.79 -20.38 -7.27
N TYR A 348 8.06 -20.88 -8.27
CA TYR A 348 6.64 -21.26 -8.11
C TYR A 348 6.42 -22.21 -6.94
N GLU A 349 7.20 -23.28 -6.85
CA GLU A 349 7.07 -24.30 -5.81
C GLU A 349 7.32 -23.69 -4.41
N GLU A 350 8.41 -22.93 -4.24
CA GLU A 350 8.75 -22.27 -2.98
C GLU A 350 7.67 -21.27 -2.55
N ILE A 351 7.09 -20.53 -3.51
CA ILE A 351 5.98 -19.59 -3.25
C ILE A 351 4.75 -20.35 -2.81
N MET A 352 4.38 -21.44 -3.49
CA MET A 352 3.21 -22.26 -3.15
C MET A 352 3.38 -23.07 -1.86
N GLU A 353 4.61 -23.39 -1.48
CA GLU A 353 4.95 -23.98 -0.17
C GLU A 353 5.04 -22.95 0.95
N GLY A 354 5.12 -21.65 0.61
CA GLY A 354 5.27 -20.55 1.58
C GLY A 354 6.69 -20.40 2.13
N THR A 355 7.69 -20.99 1.47
CA THR A 355 9.10 -20.96 1.88
C THR A 355 9.91 -19.84 1.24
N TYR A 356 9.38 -19.21 0.16
CA TYR A 356 10.03 -18.09 -0.53
C TYR A 356 10.03 -16.81 0.32
N LYS A 357 11.20 -16.18 0.48
CA LYS A 357 11.44 -15.09 1.44
C LYS A 357 11.88 -13.77 0.82
N LYS A 358 11.95 -13.69 -0.51
CA LYS A 358 12.47 -12.53 -1.25
C LYS A 358 11.41 -11.93 -2.16
N ASP A 359 11.70 -10.75 -2.73
CA ASP A 359 10.88 -10.17 -3.80
C ASP A 359 11.09 -10.92 -5.14
N LEU A 360 10.21 -10.66 -6.12
CA LEU A 360 10.25 -11.34 -7.41
C LEU A 360 11.41 -10.91 -8.31
N PHE A 361 12.12 -9.83 -7.99
CA PHE A 361 13.28 -9.39 -8.76
C PHE A 361 14.59 -10.01 -8.29
N ALA A 362 14.63 -10.54 -7.07
CA ALA A 362 15.82 -11.16 -6.49
C ALA A 362 16.32 -12.31 -7.37
N GLY A 363 17.61 -12.26 -7.74
CA GLY A 363 18.25 -13.23 -8.61
C GLY A 363 17.91 -13.11 -10.10
N THR A 364 17.00 -12.20 -10.49
CA THR A 364 16.66 -11.95 -11.91
C THR A 364 17.64 -10.98 -12.58
N LEU A 365 17.50 -10.82 -13.88
CA LEU A 365 18.24 -9.82 -14.65
C LEU A 365 17.91 -8.39 -14.22
N ALA A 366 16.72 -8.14 -13.64
CA ALA A 366 16.26 -6.82 -13.24
C ALA A 366 16.76 -6.37 -11.86
N GLU A 367 17.29 -7.25 -11.01
CA GLU A 367 17.64 -6.95 -9.62
C GLU A 367 18.50 -5.68 -9.47
N GLY A 368 19.58 -5.59 -10.26
CA GLY A 368 20.48 -4.43 -10.23
C GLY A 368 19.81 -3.14 -10.73
N LEU A 369 18.95 -3.23 -11.75
CA LEU A 369 18.23 -2.08 -12.27
C LEU A 369 17.19 -1.57 -11.26
N VAL A 370 16.40 -2.45 -10.67
CA VAL A 370 15.39 -2.11 -9.64
C VAL A 370 16.05 -1.42 -8.45
N LYS A 371 17.19 -1.91 -7.99
CA LYS A 371 17.98 -1.31 -6.92
C LYS A 371 18.50 0.08 -7.31
N LEU A 372 19.08 0.21 -8.51
CA LEU A 372 19.59 1.50 -9.01
C LEU A 372 18.49 2.56 -9.12
N LEU A 373 17.30 2.20 -9.65
CA LEU A 373 16.19 3.16 -9.76
C LEU A 373 15.78 3.69 -8.38
N GLY A 374 15.70 2.82 -7.37
CA GLY A 374 15.46 3.24 -5.97
C GLY A 374 16.56 4.15 -5.40
N GLU A 375 17.84 3.86 -5.69
CA GLU A 375 18.97 4.69 -5.27
C GLU A 375 18.93 6.09 -5.92
N ILE A 376 18.59 6.17 -7.21
CA ILE A 376 18.41 7.44 -7.93
C ILE A 376 17.25 8.25 -7.33
N ALA A 377 16.10 7.63 -7.12
CA ALA A 377 14.95 8.29 -6.50
C ALA A 377 15.29 8.80 -5.10
N CYS A 378 15.92 7.98 -4.27
CA CYS A 378 16.38 8.37 -2.94
C CYS A 378 17.29 9.60 -2.96
N LYS A 379 18.26 9.62 -3.88
CA LYS A 379 19.25 10.69 -3.99
C LYS A 379 18.69 11.97 -4.59
N CYS A 380 17.91 11.84 -5.67
CA CYS A 380 17.47 12.98 -6.48
C CYS A 380 16.16 13.58 -6.02
N VAL A 381 15.31 12.81 -5.33
CA VAL A 381 13.97 13.23 -4.89
C VAL A 381 13.92 13.35 -3.38
N PHE A 382 14.00 12.21 -2.66
CA PHE A 382 13.68 12.16 -1.23
C PHE A 382 14.68 12.88 -0.31
N LYS A 383 15.96 13.03 -0.71
CA LYS A 383 17.01 13.72 0.07
C LYS A 383 17.25 15.15 -0.41
N THR A 384 16.20 15.88 -0.74
CA THR A 384 16.30 17.29 -1.14
C THR A 384 15.84 18.22 -0.01
N GLU A 385 16.43 19.42 0.06
CA GLU A 385 16.02 20.43 1.06
C GLU A 385 14.53 20.79 0.95
N THR A 386 13.98 20.76 -0.26
CA THR A 386 12.57 21.03 -0.51
C THR A 386 11.69 19.99 0.19
N ILE A 387 12.03 18.71 0.07
CA ILE A 387 11.30 17.64 0.74
C ILE A 387 11.46 17.75 2.26
N TYR A 388 12.66 17.93 2.77
CA TYR A 388 12.89 18.08 4.22
C TYR A 388 12.06 19.22 4.83
N ARG A 389 11.94 20.36 4.13
CA ARG A 389 11.07 21.46 4.60
C ARG A 389 9.59 21.10 4.61
N MET A 390 9.14 20.25 3.69
CA MET A 390 7.78 19.74 3.67
C MET A 390 7.55 18.79 4.83
N GLU A 391 8.42 17.81 5.01
CA GLU A 391 8.37 16.83 6.09
C GLU A 391 8.29 17.49 7.49
N VAL A 392 9.09 18.51 7.75
CA VAL A 392 9.02 19.25 9.04
C VAL A 392 7.65 19.91 9.23
N LYS A 393 7.07 20.51 8.19
CA LYS A 393 5.72 21.11 8.28
C LYS A 393 4.64 20.07 8.55
N GLU A 394 4.76 18.92 7.92
CA GLU A 394 3.82 17.81 8.02
C GLU A 394 3.86 17.18 9.42
N ALA A 395 5.07 17.00 9.98
CA ALA A 395 5.22 16.55 11.35
C ALA A 395 4.50 17.48 12.34
N VAL A 396 4.74 18.79 12.22
CA VAL A 396 4.08 19.79 13.10
C VAL A 396 2.56 19.73 12.99
N MET A 397 2.02 19.53 11.77
CA MET A 397 0.58 19.41 11.55
C MET A 397 0.03 18.15 12.20
N LEU A 398 0.67 17.00 11.99
CA LEU A 398 0.21 15.72 12.54
C LEU A 398 0.36 15.66 14.06
N ASP A 399 1.48 16.12 14.61
CA ASP A 399 1.68 16.22 16.07
C ASP A 399 0.55 17.02 16.73
N ASN A 400 0.23 18.21 16.19
CA ASN A 400 -0.83 19.03 16.73
C ASN A 400 -2.21 18.37 16.64
N LEU A 401 -2.51 17.68 15.54
CA LEU A 401 -3.78 16.95 15.40
C LEU A 401 -3.83 15.78 16.37
N LEU A 402 -2.76 15.00 16.50
CA LEU A 402 -2.68 13.88 17.44
C LEU A 402 -2.84 14.35 18.89
N ASP A 403 -2.13 15.41 19.32
CA ASP A 403 -2.25 15.97 20.66
C ASP A 403 -3.70 16.30 21.04
N ARG A 404 -4.41 16.97 20.13
CA ARG A 404 -5.79 17.40 20.37
C ARG A 404 -6.77 16.23 20.38
N PHE A 405 -6.68 15.37 19.38
CA PHE A 405 -7.67 14.30 19.21
C PHE A 405 -7.44 13.13 20.16
N VAL A 406 -6.19 12.77 20.48
CA VAL A 406 -5.90 11.72 21.47
C VAL A 406 -6.30 12.16 22.86
N GLY A 407 -6.00 13.41 23.24
CA GLY A 407 -6.43 13.96 24.54
C GLY A 407 -7.95 13.90 24.75
N ALA A 408 -8.73 14.19 23.70
CA ALA A 408 -10.20 14.05 23.76
C ALA A 408 -10.66 12.57 23.72
N ALA A 409 -9.99 11.73 22.92
CA ALA A 409 -10.38 10.34 22.75
C ALA A 409 -10.15 9.49 24.00
N ILE A 410 -9.12 9.77 24.80
CA ILE A 410 -8.88 9.08 26.08
C ILE A 410 -10.10 9.15 27.00
N LYS A 411 -10.80 10.28 26.99
CA LYS A 411 -12.00 10.53 27.82
C LYS A 411 -13.31 10.11 27.14
N TYR A 412 -13.29 9.96 25.82
CA TYR A 412 -14.49 9.66 25.05
C TYR A 412 -15.10 8.32 25.45
N ASP A 413 -16.44 8.31 25.65
CA ASP A 413 -17.20 7.10 26.00
C ASP A 413 -16.74 6.42 27.32
N ASP A 414 -16.09 7.19 28.20
CA ASP A 414 -15.76 6.77 29.56
C ASP A 414 -16.79 7.38 30.52
N PRO A 415 -17.59 6.55 31.24
CA PRO A 415 -18.64 7.05 32.12
C PRO A 415 -18.11 7.81 33.34
N THR A 416 -16.82 7.66 33.66
CA THR A 416 -16.17 8.29 34.81
C THR A 416 -15.51 9.62 34.48
N GLN A 417 -15.35 9.94 33.20
CA GLN A 417 -14.71 11.16 32.72
C GLN A 417 -15.68 12.01 31.90
N LYS A 418 -15.56 13.33 32.04
CA LYS A 418 -16.40 14.26 31.28
C LYS A 418 -15.56 15.02 30.27
N LEU A 419 -15.98 15.01 29.03
CA LEU A 419 -15.42 15.88 27.98
C LEU A 419 -15.76 17.35 28.30
N ASN A 420 -14.80 18.23 28.10
CA ASN A 420 -15.08 19.65 28.06
C ASN A 420 -15.67 20.05 26.70
N SER A 421 -16.14 21.31 26.59
CA SER A 421 -16.82 21.77 25.38
C SER A 421 -15.98 21.77 24.13
N ILE A 422 -14.64 21.85 24.22
CA ILE A 422 -13.72 21.78 23.10
C ILE A 422 -13.53 20.31 22.70
N GLU A 423 -13.31 19.44 23.67
CA GLU A 423 -13.16 17.99 23.44
C GLU A 423 -14.41 17.37 22.78
N GLU A 424 -15.61 17.80 23.21
CA GLU A 424 -16.87 17.39 22.58
C GLU A 424 -16.90 17.77 21.08
N ARG A 425 -16.43 18.98 20.74
CA ARG A 425 -16.37 19.45 19.34
C ARG A 425 -15.33 18.68 18.54
N LEU A 426 -14.16 18.41 19.10
CA LEU A 426 -13.13 17.60 18.44
C LEU A 426 -13.67 16.21 18.11
N ILE A 427 -14.32 15.54 19.07
CA ILE A 427 -14.95 14.23 18.83
C ILE A 427 -16.08 14.33 17.79
N SER A 428 -16.78 15.46 17.67
CA SER A 428 -17.83 15.65 16.67
C SER A 428 -17.29 15.67 15.24
N PHE A 429 -16.02 16.04 15.00
CA PHE A 429 -15.38 16.04 13.68
C PHE A 429 -15.12 14.62 13.17
N ILE A 430 -14.95 13.65 14.07
CA ILE A 430 -14.75 12.26 13.68
C ILE A 430 -16.02 11.74 13.00
N SER A 431 -15.83 11.07 11.86
CA SER A 431 -16.95 10.51 11.08
C SER A 431 -17.86 9.63 11.92
N ASN A 432 -19.17 9.77 11.72
CA ASN A 432 -20.14 8.91 12.40
C ASN A 432 -19.96 7.42 12.07
N ASN A 433 -19.47 7.08 10.89
CA ASN A 433 -19.18 5.69 10.54
C ASN A 433 -18.04 5.13 11.40
N TYR A 434 -16.98 5.88 11.64
CA TYR A 434 -15.88 5.46 12.50
C TYR A 434 -16.32 5.33 13.97
N LYS A 435 -17.16 6.27 14.47
CA LYS A 435 -17.75 6.16 15.80
C LYS A 435 -18.71 4.98 15.95
N LYS A 436 -19.46 4.62 14.90
CA LYS A 436 -20.30 3.41 14.88
C LYS A 436 -19.44 2.15 14.91
N ALA A 437 -18.39 2.09 14.09
CA ALA A 437 -17.45 0.97 14.10
C ALA A 437 -16.80 0.81 15.49
N TYR A 438 -16.31 1.90 16.09
CA TYR A 438 -15.80 1.90 17.45
C TYR A 438 -16.81 1.30 18.44
N ARG A 439 -18.03 1.83 18.51
CA ARG A 439 -19.06 1.38 19.47
C ARG A 439 -19.38 -0.10 19.32
N TYR A 440 -19.53 -0.56 18.08
CA TYR A 440 -19.79 -1.96 17.77
C TYR A 440 -18.68 -2.89 18.31
N HIS A 441 -17.41 -2.54 18.03
CA HIS A 441 -16.29 -3.36 18.45
C HIS A 441 -15.88 -3.16 19.92
N ALA A 442 -16.37 -2.11 20.58
CA ALA A 442 -16.16 -1.83 22.00
C ALA A 442 -17.20 -2.49 22.92
N GLU A 443 -18.29 -3.00 22.34
CA GLU A 443 -19.37 -3.65 23.08
C GLU A 443 -18.85 -4.86 23.85
N GLU A 444 -19.18 -4.97 25.15
CA GLU A 444 -18.75 -6.06 26.05
C GLU A 444 -17.22 -6.25 26.19
N LYS A 445 -16.41 -5.28 25.79
CA LYS A 445 -14.95 -5.36 25.91
C LYS A 445 -14.46 -4.71 27.21
N SER A 446 -13.26 -5.16 27.66
CA SER A 446 -12.59 -4.56 28.82
C SER A 446 -12.29 -3.08 28.60
N GLU A 447 -12.13 -2.31 29.69
CA GLU A 447 -11.87 -0.88 29.61
C GLU A 447 -10.53 -0.58 28.91
N VAL A 448 -9.52 -1.40 29.12
CA VAL A 448 -8.21 -1.30 28.43
C VAL A 448 -8.38 -1.50 26.92
N TYR A 449 -9.17 -2.50 26.51
CA TYR A 449 -9.44 -2.73 25.10
C TYR A 449 -10.26 -1.58 24.48
N ARG A 450 -11.24 -1.03 25.20
CA ARG A 450 -12.01 0.16 24.77
C ARG A 450 -11.11 1.38 24.64
N LEU A 451 -10.18 1.60 25.56
CA LEU A 451 -9.16 2.64 25.47
C LEU A 451 -8.29 2.48 24.21
N TYR A 452 -7.80 1.28 23.96
CA TYR A 452 -7.05 0.97 22.73
C TYR A 452 -7.86 1.29 21.47
N LEU A 453 -9.14 0.92 21.42
CA LEU A 453 -10.02 1.26 20.29
C LEU A 453 -10.29 2.77 20.17
N ARG A 454 -10.29 3.53 21.26
CA ARG A 454 -10.38 5.00 21.24
C ARG A 454 -9.13 5.64 20.62
N LEU A 455 -7.96 5.09 20.92
CA LEU A 455 -6.70 5.53 20.27
C LEU A 455 -6.70 5.18 18.78
N LEU A 456 -7.13 3.96 18.42
CA LEU A 456 -7.31 3.58 17.01
C LEU A 456 -8.35 4.46 16.30
N LEU A 457 -9.41 4.90 16.96
CA LEU A 457 -10.39 5.82 16.37
C LEU A 457 -9.75 7.13 15.91
N VAL A 458 -8.72 7.61 16.63
CA VAL A 458 -7.96 8.81 16.24
C VAL A 458 -7.09 8.52 15.02
N THR A 459 -6.33 7.42 15.02
CA THR A 459 -5.52 7.05 13.85
C THR A 459 -6.39 6.76 12.62
N ASP A 460 -7.54 6.10 12.80
CA ASP A 460 -8.54 5.88 11.75
C ASP A 460 -9.03 7.21 11.15
N TYR A 461 -9.29 8.20 11.98
CA TYR A 461 -9.75 9.52 11.54
C TYR A 461 -8.64 10.27 10.78
N ILE A 462 -7.43 10.30 11.33
CA ILE A 462 -6.28 10.97 10.69
C ILE A 462 -5.96 10.29 9.35
N CYS A 463 -5.88 8.97 9.30
CA CYS A 463 -5.62 8.24 8.05
C CYS A 463 -6.74 8.39 7.02
N GLY A 464 -7.95 8.68 7.47
CA GLY A 464 -9.06 9.02 6.59
C GLY A 464 -8.99 10.42 5.97
N MET A 465 -8.08 11.30 6.42
CA MET A 465 -7.91 12.65 5.87
C MET A 465 -7.18 12.62 4.54
N THR A 466 -7.44 13.63 3.71
CA THR A 466 -6.58 14.00 2.60
C THR A 466 -5.52 15.00 3.07
N ASP A 467 -4.45 15.19 2.31
CA ASP A 467 -3.36 16.12 2.65
C ASP A 467 -3.89 17.56 2.82
N SER A 468 -4.72 18.00 1.88
CA SER A 468 -5.35 19.32 1.94
C SER A 468 -6.31 19.47 3.12
N TYR A 469 -7.05 18.41 3.48
CA TYR A 469 -7.95 18.45 4.62
C TYR A 469 -7.18 18.50 5.95
N ALA A 470 -6.13 17.69 6.11
CA ALA A 470 -5.28 17.71 7.31
C ALA A 470 -4.65 19.08 7.52
N LYS A 471 -4.09 19.69 6.46
CA LYS A 471 -3.55 21.05 6.48
C LYS A 471 -4.59 22.07 6.89
N ARG A 472 -5.77 22.06 6.25
CA ARG A 472 -6.85 23.00 6.53
C ARG A 472 -7.34 22.87 7.98
N LEU A 473 -7.58 21.65 8.46
CA LEU A 473 -8.00 21.39 9.83
C LEU A 473 -6.98 21.91 10.85
N TYR A 474 -5.67 21.65 10.60
CA TYR A 474 -4.60 22.22 11.42
C TYR A 474 -4.65 23.76 11.46
N GLN A 475 -4.84 24.42 10.32
CA GLN A 475 -4.94 25.88 10.25
C GLN A 475 -6.15 26.40 11.01
N GLU A 476 -7.32 25.81 10.83
CA GLU A 476 -8.57 26.18 11.52
C GLU A 476 -8.45 26.03 13.06
N LEU A 477 -7.86 24.91 13.53
CA LEU A 477 -7.68 24.64 14.95
C LEU A 477 -6.64 25.56 15.62
N ASN A 478 -5.73 26.15 14.86
CA ASN A 478 -4.72 27.07 15.36
C ASN A 478 -5.00 28.54 15.00
N ALA A 479 -6.22 28.85 14.52
CA ALA A 479 -6.63 30.19 14.12
C ALA A 479 -5.69 30.85 13.10
N ILE A 480 -5.06 30.05 12.23
CA ILE A 480 -4.22 30.53 11.13
C ILE A 480 -5.13 30.85 9.94
N MET A 481 -5.19 32.10 9.52
CA MET A 481 -5.96 32.48 8.32
C MET A 481 -5.35 31.80 7.08
N ALA A 482 -6.24 31.20 6.25
CA ALA A 482 -5.86 30.46 5.05
C ALA A 482 -5.44 31.41 3.92
#